data_cd687e38d624cc213eb7f537ca22a45c
#
_entry.id   cd687e38d624cc213eb7f537ca22a45c
#
_cell.length_a   1.000
_cell.length_b   1.000
_cell.length_c   1.000
_cell.angle_alpha   90.00
_cell.angle_beta   90.00
_cell.angle_gamma   90.00
#
_symmetry.space_group_name_H-M   'P 1'
#
loop_
_entity.id
_entity.type
_entity.pdbx_description
1 polymer ?
#
loop_
_entity_poly.entity_id
_entity_poly.type
_entity_poly.pdbx_seq_one_letter_code
_entity_poly.pdbx_strand_id
1 'polypeptide(L)'
;MFSVNNTHSSVSCSPSINSNSTSNEYYLRILTEWEKNSSPGEERGIAFNRLSQCFQNQEAVLNLSDLNLTSLPELPKHISALIVENNKLTSLPKLPAFLKELNADNNRLSVIPELPESLTTLSVRSNQLENLPVLPNHLTSLFVENNRLYNLPALPEKLKF
;
A
#
# COMPACT_ATOMS: atom_id res chain seq x y z
N MET A 1 -17.73 26.92 67.58
CA MET A 1 -16.92 25.83 66.99
C MET A 1 -17.56 25.47 65.64
N PHE A 2 -17.05 26.00 64.57
CA PHE A 2 -17.52 25.68 63.24
C PHE A 2 -16.43 24.87 62.53
N SER A 3 -16.75 23.66 62.18
CA SER A 3 -15.87 22.74 61.41
C SER A 3 -16.12 22.96 59.92
N VAL A 4 -15.11 23.38 59.17
CA VAL A 4 -15.17 23.55 57.70
C VAL A 4 -14.59 22.29 57.08
N ASN A 5 -15.46 21.48 56.47
CA ASN A 5 -15.03 20.33 55.65
C ASN A 5 -14.60 20.83 54.25
N ASN A 6 -13.31 20.73 53.98
CA ASN A 6 -12.72 21.02 52.69
C ASN A 6 -12.70 19.76 51.84
N THR A 7 -13.67 19.60 50.94
CA THR A 7 -13.68 18.50 49.96
C THR A 7 -12.84 18.89 48.77
N HIS A 8 -11.61 18.35 48.72
CA HIS A 8 -10.80 18.40 47.53
C HIS A 8 -11.38 17.45 46.46
N SER A 9 -12.05 18.02 45.47
CA SER A 9 -12.42 17.33 44.26
C SER A 9 -11.16 17.21 43.38
N SER A 10 -10.54 16.03 43.37
CA SER A 10 -9.49 15.69 42.42
C SER A 10 -10.10 15.42 41.04
N VAL A 11 -10.00 16.42 40.19
CA VAL A 11 -10.28 16.26 38.76
C VAL A 11 -9.16 15.39 38.17
N SER A 12 -9.43 14.11 37.96
CA SER A 12 -8.55 13.22 37.20
C SER A 12 -8.62 13.62 35.74
N CYS A 13 -7.62 14.36 35.31
CA CYS A 13 -7.40 14.63 33.90
C CYS A 13 -6.86 13.35 33.27
N SER A 14 -7.74 12.51 32.72
CA SER A 14 -7.32 11.40 31.85
C SER A 14 -6.66 12.00 30.61
N PRO A 15 -5.42 11.62 30.25
CA PRO A 15 -4.84 12.10 29.01
C PRO A 15 -5.68 11.57 27.85
N SER A 16 -6.23 12.46 27.05
CA SER A 16 -6.86 12.14 25.78
C SER A 16 -5.80 11.48 24.92
N ILE A 17 -5.83 10.15 24.80
CA ILE A 17 -4.97 9.40 23.89
C ILE A 17 -5.36 9.84 22.48
N ASN A 18 -4.46 10.60 21.84
CA ASN A 18 -4.66 11.09 20.50
C ASN A 18 -4.71 9.87 19.54
N SER A 19 -5.86 9.54 19.00
CA SER A 19 -6.06 8.37 18.13
C SER A 19 -5.09 8.31 16.95
N ASN A 20 -4.57 9.47 16.52
CA ASN A 20 -3.56 9.57 15.47
C ASN A 20 -2.18 9.09 15.93
N SER A 21 -1.79 9.27 17.21
CA SER A 21 -0.49 8.81 17.71
C SER A 21 -0.42 7.28 17.73
N THR A 22 -1.50 6.62 18.16
CA THR A 22 -1.55 5.14 18.21
C THR A 22 -1.55 4.52 16.82
N SER A 23 -2.18 5.16 15.83
CA SER A 23 -2.18 4.70 14.42
C SER A 23 -0.78 4.84 13.80
N ASN A 24 -0.08 5.95 14.07
CA ASN A 24 1.27 6.19 13.58
C ASN A 24 2.28 5.19 14.18
N GLU A 25 2.24 4.98 15.49
CA GLU A 25 3.11 4.03 16.19
C GLU A 25 2.89 2.60 15.69
N TYR A 26 1.63 2.22 15.46
CA TYR A 26 1.27 0.91 14.93
C TYR A 26 1.86 0.69 13.54
N TYR A 27 1.68 1.66 12.61
CA TYR A 27 2.19 1.54 11.26
C TYR A 27 3.72 1.51 11.20
N LEU A 28 4.39 2.37 11.96
CA LEU A 28 5.86 2.38 12.05
C LEU A 28 6.40 1.06 12.61
N ARG A 29 5.71 0.41 13.54
CA ARG A 29 6.09 -0.91 14.06
C ARG A 29 6.01 -1.97 12.96
N ILE A 30 4.94 -1.97 12.13
CA ILE A 30 4.82 -2.89 10.99
C ILE A 30 6.00 -2.69 10.02
N LEU A 31 6.32 -1.43 9.67
CA LEU A 31 7.43 -1.13 8.78
C LEU A 31 8.78 -1.57 9.34
N THR A 32 9.01 -1.33 10.63
CA THR A 32 10.25 -1.74 11.31
C THR A 32 10.41 -3.27 11.30
N GLU A 33 9.34 -4.01 11.56
CA GLU A 33 9.39 -5.46 11.54
C GLU A 33 9.60 -6.01 10.14
N TRP A 34 8.98 -5.41 9.12
CA TRP A 34 9.19 -5.75 7.73
C TRP A 34 10.63 -5.45 7.28
N GLU A 35 11.20 -4.31 7.66
CA GLU A 35 12.57 -3.93 7.32
C GLU A 35 13.61 -4.91 7.89
N LYS A 36 13.45 -5.31 9.17
CA LYS A 36 14.35 -6.26 9.84
C LYS A 36 14.46 -7.62 9.13
N ASN A 37 13.39 -8.03 8.43
CA ASN A 37 13.33 -9.29 7.69
C ASN A 37 13.82 -9.14 6.25
N SER A 38 14.69 -8.16 5.96
CA SER A 38 15.26 -7.91 4.64
C SER A 38 16.12 -9.08 4.15
N SER A 39 15.95 -9.44 2.89
CA SER A 39 16.85 -10.38 2.21
C SER A 39 18.11 -9.66 1.71
N PRO A 40 19.24 -10.38 1.54
CA PRO A 40 20.46 -9.77 1.02
C PRO A 40 20.23 -9.09 -0.34
N GLY A 41 20.63 -7.82 -0.44
CA GLY A 41 20.53 -7.01 -1.66
C GLY A 41 19.18 -6.29 -1.84
N GLU A 42 18.24 -6.40 -0.91
CA GLU A 42 17.05 -5.55 -0.87
C GLU A 42 17.36 -4.19 -0.25
N GLU A 43 16.82 -3.13 -0.85
CA GLU A 43 16.97 -1.75 -0.35
C GLU A 43 15.80 -1.37 0.60
N ARG A 44 15.47 -2.26 1.57
CA ARG A 44 14.33 -2.04 2.48
C ARG A 44 14.47 -0.80 3.34
N GLY A 45 15.69 -0.37 3.68
CA GLY A 45 15.90 0.88 4.42
C GLY A 45 15.45 2.11 3.62
N ILE A 46 15.69 2.13 2.30
CA ILE A 46 15.19 3.19 1.41
C ILE A 46 13.67 3.11 1.32
N ALA A 47 13.13 1.90 1.13
CA ALA A 47 11.68 1.68 1.06
C ALA A 47 10.98 2.08 2.38
N PHE A 48 11.55 1.74 3.54
CA PHE A 48 11.07 2.16 4.86
C PHE A 48 10.94 3.69 4.97
N ASN A 49 11.99 4.42 4.55
CA ASN A 49 11.96 5.88 4.58
C ASN A 49 10.86 6.44 3.67
N ARG A 50 10.74 5.95 2.43
CA ARG A 50 9.70 6.38 1.48
C ARG A 50 8.29 6.08 2.01
N LEU A 51 8.05 4.87 2.55
CA LEU A 51 6.78 4.47 3.17
C LEU A 51 6.44 5.35 4.38
N SER A 52 7.41 5.59 5.26
CA SER A 52 7.22 6.43 6.45
C SER A 52 6.89 7.87 6.09
N GLN A 53 7.60 8.47 5.13
CA GLN A 53 7.35 9.82 4.63
C GLN A 53 5.98 9.91 3.97
N CYS A 54 5.66 8.99 3.07
CA CYS A 54 4.36 8.93 2.40
C CYS A 54 3.22 8.87 3.43
N PHE A 55 3.36 8.03 4.46
CA PHE A 55 2.36 7.89 5.51
C PHE A 55 2.23 9.15 6.37
N GLN A 56 3.36 9.73 6.81
CA GLN A 56 3.37 10.93 7.68
C GLN A 56 2.88 12.18 6.96
N ASN A 57 3.29 12.37 5.71
CA ASN A 57 2.96 13.55 4.91
C ASN A 57 1.63 13.42 4.15
N GLN A 58 0.94 12.26 4.27
CA GLN A 58 -0.29 11.96 3.52
C GLN A 58 -0.11 12.12 2.00
N GLU A 59 1.05 11.66 1.48
CA GLU A 59 1.36 11.77 0.07
C GLU A 59 0.48 10.81 -0.76
N ALA A 60 -0.08 11.33 -1.85
CA ALA A 60 -0.97 10.55 -2.72
C ALA A 60 -0.23 9.51 -3.57
N VAL A 61 1.07 9.69 -3.79
CA VAL A 61 1.91 8.82 -4.63
C VAL A 61 2.96 8.14 -3.79
N LEU A 62 3.04 6.81 -3.88
CA LEU A 62 4.10 6.02 -3.27
C LEU A 62 4.95 5.38 -4.37
N ASN A 63 6.22 5.79 -4.45
CA ASN A 63 7.18 5.22 -5.39
C ASN A 63 8.22 4.37 -4.64
N LEU A 64 8.20 3.06 -4.91
CA LEU A 64 9.12 2.04 -4.40
C LEU A 64 9.84 1.30 -5.54
N SER A 65 10.03 1.93 -6.71
CA SER A 65 10.73 1.32 -7.85
C SER A 65 12.23 1.14 -7.59
N ASP A 66 12.82 0.16 -8.29
CA ASP A 66 14.27 -0.08 -8.35
C ASP A 66 14.95 -0.39 -7.00
N LEU A 67 14.26 -1.08 -6.09
CA LEU A 67 14.73 -1.36 -4.73
C LEU A 67 15.03 -2.85 -4.48
N ASN A 68 14.99 -3.69 -5.51
CA ASN A 68 15.19 -5.14 -5.40
C ASN A 68 14.25 -5.84 -4.39
N LEU A 69 13.10 -5.26 -4.07
CA LEU A 69 12.17 -5.77 -3.06
C LEU A 69 11.57 -7.11 -3.47
N THR A 70 11.52 -8.05 -2.53
CA THR A 70 10.87 -9.36 -2.73
C THR A 70 9.45 -9.41 -2.15
N SER A 71 9.12 -8.49 -1.25
CA SER A 71 7.80 -8.33 -0.64
C SER A 71 7.54 -6.87 -0.26
N LEU A 72 6.27 -6.54 -0.03
CA LEU A 72 5.85 -5.24 0.49
C LEU A 72 5.14 -5.42 1.83
N PRO A 73 5.20 -4.44 2.74
CA PRO A 73 4.38 -4.40 3.95
C PRO A 73 2.94 -3.97 3.62
N GLU A 74 2.09 -3.82 4.63
CA GLU A 74 0.81 -3.14 4.48
C GLU A 74 1.01 -1.72 3.94
N LEU A 75 0.19 -1.33 2.94
CA LEU A 75 0.30 -0.04 2.26
C LEU A 75 -0.49 1.06 2.98
N PRO A 76 -0.06 2.33 2.91
CA PRO A 76 -0.85 3.46 3.39
C PRO A 76 -2.20 3.51 2.67
N LYS A 77 -3.30 3.65 3.42
CA LYS A 77 -4.67 3.55 2.86
C LYS A 77 -5.08 4.74 1.98
N HIS A 78 -4.38 5.87 2.12
CA HIS A 78 -4.71 7.14 1.46
C HIS A 78 -4.07 7.31 0.07
N ILE A 79 -3.12 6.44 -0.31
CA ILE A 79 -2.44 6.59 -1.61
C ILE A 79 -3.40 6.36 -2.77
N SER A 80 -3.22 7.15 -3.82
CA SER A 80 -3.95 7.03 -5.08
C SER A 80 -3.09 6.49 -6.23
N ALA A 81 -1.76 6.48 -6.08
CA ALA A 81 -0.83 5.87 -7.04
C ALA A 81 0.24 5.05 -6.31
N LEU A 82 0.51 3.86 -6.82
CA LEU A 82 1.55 2.95 -6.36
C LEU A 82 2.46 2.57 -7.53
N ILE A 83 3.76 2.86 -7.39
CA ILE A 83 4.79 2.53 -8.37
C ILE A 83 5.78 1.60 -7.70
N VAL A 84 5.83 0.35 -8.16
CA VAL A 84 6.69 -0.72 -7.61
C VAL A 84 7.44 -1.47 -8.71
N GLU A 85 7.62 -0.82 -9.86
CA GLU A 85 8.32 -1.40 -11.01
C GLU A 85 9.78 -1.76 -10.70
N ASN A 86 10.36 -2.65 -11.50
CA ASN A 86 11.76 -3.06 -11.40
C ASN A 86 12.14 -3.61 -10.01
N ASN A 87 11.31 -4.51 -9.48
CA ASN A 87 11.57 -5.21 -8.23
C ASN A 87 11.57 -6.75 -8.44
N LYS A 88 11.57 -7.51 -7.37
CA LYS A 88 11.53 -8.98 -7.37
C LYS A 88 10.26 -9.51 -6.68
N LEU A 89 9.18 -8.70 -6.68
CA LEU A 89 7.93 -9.02 -5.99
C LEU A 89 7.27 -10.26 -6.60
N THR A 90 6.88 -11.20 -5.76
CA THR A 90 6.13 -12.40 -6.16
C THR A 90 4.63 -12.27 -5.92
N SER A 91 4.23 -11.34 -5.05
CA SER A 91 2.85 -10.97 -4.73
C SER A 91 2.76 -9.52 -4.29
N LEU A 92 1.56 -8.97 -4.32
CA LEU A 92 1.25 -7.65 -3.77
C LEU A 92 0.37 -7.81 -2.53
N PRO A 93 0.48 -6.93 -1.52
CA PRO A 93 -0.46 -6.89 -0.41
C PRO A 93 -1.83 -6.40 -0.89
N LYS A 94 -2.82 -6.40 0.02
CA LYS A 94 -4.13 -5.79 -0.27
C LYS A 94 -3.95 -4.35 -0.74
N LEU A 95 -4.56 -4.02 -1.88
CA LEU A 95 -4.48 -2.69 -2.47
C LEU A 95 -5.41 -1.70 -1.74
N PRO A 96 -5.00 -0.43 -1.58
CA PRO A 96 -5.83 0.62 -1.01
C PRO A 96 -7.11 0.86 -1.81
N ALA A 97 -8.24 1.07 -1.12
CA ALA A 97 -9.55 1.21 -1.75
C ALA A 97 -9.68 2.41 -2.71
N PHE A 98 -8.83 3.42 -2.55
CA PHE A 98 -8.83 4.65 -3.37
C PHE A 98 -7.69 4.69 -4.40
N LEU A 99 -7.00 3.57 -4.62
CA LEU A 99 -5.92 3.49 -5.59
C LEU A 99 -6.48 3.66 -7.02
N LYS A 100 -5.92 4.61 -7.77
CA LYS A 100 -6.28 4.92 -9.15
C LYS A 100 -5.27 4.39 -10.16
N GLU A 101 -4.00 4.33 -9.76
CA GLU A 101 -2.90 3.91 -10.62
C GLU A 101 -2.03 2.88 -9.92
N LEU A 102 -1.76 1.76 -10.60
CA LEU A 102 -0.83 0.74 -10.20
C LEU A 102 0.15 0.46 -11.34
N ASN A 103 1.43 0.70 -11.07
CA ASN A 103 2.53 0.25 -11.92
C ASN A 103 3.38 -0.78 -11.15
N ALA A 104 3.30 -2.04 -11.58
CA ALA A 104 4.07 -3.16 -11.04
C ALA A 104 4.85 -3.90 -12.14
N ASP A 105 5.30 -3.18 -13.17
CA ASP A 105 6.07 -3.71 -14.29
C ASP A 105 7.40 -4.33 -13.82
N ASN A 106 7.90 -5.29 -14.59
CA ASN A 106 9.21 -5.90 -14.35
C ASN A 106 9.35 -6.46 -12.92
N ASN A 107 8.44 -7.35 -12.56
CA ASN A 107 8.45 -8.09 -11.31
C ASN A 107 8.38 -9.61 -11.55
N ARG A 108 8.04 -10.38 -10.54
CA ARG A 108 7.86 -11.85 -10.61
C ARG A 108 6.46 -12.26 -10.15
N LEU A 109 5.46 -11.37 -10.36
CA LEU A 109 4.10 -11.59 -9.89
C LEU A 109 3.47 -12.75 -10.66
N SER A 110 2.96 -13.74 -9.94
CA SER A 110 2.16 -14.84 -10.49
C SER A 110 0.66 -14.61 -10.34
N VAL A 111 0.27 -13.72 -9.42
CA VAL A 111 -1.12 -13.36 -9.13
C VAL A 111 -1.21 -11.87 -8.75
N ILE A 112 -2.32 -11.24 -9.13
CA ILE A 112 -2.69 -9.88 -8.70
C ILE A 112 -3.84 -10.01 -7.70
N PRO A 113 -3.80 -9.29 -6.56
CA PRO A 113 -4.92 -9.27 -5.62
C PRO A 113 -6.15 -8.61 -6.25
N GLU A 114 -7.28 -8.67 -5.56
CA GLU A 114 -8.49 -7.95 -5.95
C GLU A 114 -8.21 -6.48 -6.22
N LEU A 115 -8.67 -5.99 -7.37
CA LEU A 115 -8.46 -4.61 -7.79
C LEU A 115 -9.55 -3.70 -7.22
N PRO A 116 -9.20 -2.51 -6.69
CA PRO A 116 -10.19 -1.58 -6.18
C PRO A 116 -11.00 -0.95 -7.33
N GLU A 117 -12.27 -0.69 -7.11
CA GLU A 117 -13.19 -0.10 -8.11
C GLU A 117 -12.74 1.30 -8.60
N SER A 118 -11.91 1.99 -7.81
CA SER A 118 -11.31 3.28 -8.16
C SER A 118 -10.20 3.21 -9.20
N LEU A 119 -9.68 1.99 -9.52
CA LEU A 119 -8.51 1.84 -10.39
C LEU A 119 -8.85 2.21 -11.82
N THR A 120 -8.05 3.13 -12.38
CA THR A 120 -8.17 3.62 -13.77
C THR A 120 -7.04 3.17 -14.67
N THR A 121 -5.86 2.91 -14.09
CA THR A 121 -4.66 2.47 -14.81
C THR A 121 -4.01 1.29 -14.12
N LEU A 122 -3.80 0.21 -14.85
CA LEU A 122 -3.08 -0.99 -14.41
C LEU A 122 -1.96 -1.29 -15.39
N SER A 123 -0.72 -1.27 -14.92
CA SER A 123 0.46 -1.75 -15.64
C SER A 123 1.12 -2.86 -14.84
N VAL A 124 1.21 -4.06 -15.47
CA VAL A 124 1.80 -5.29 -14.89
C VAL A 124 2.62 -6.03 -15.95
N ARG A 125 3.27 -5.29 -16.84
CA ARG A 125 4.12 -5.83 -17.91
C ARG A 125 5.28 -6.65 -17.33
N SER A 126 5.77 -7.59 -18.11
CA SER A 126 6.97 -8.36 -17.77
C SER A 126 6.89 -8.98 -16.37
N ASN A 127 5.84 -9.78 -16.16
CA ASN A 127 5.58 -10.56 -14.97
C ASN A 127 5.37 -12.05 -15.33
N GLN A 128 4.83 -12.85 -14.42
CA GLN A 128 4.57 -14.28 -14.61
C GLN A 128 3.08 -14.61 -14.46
N LEU A 129 2.21 -13.63 -14.76
CA LEU A 129 0.76 -13.76 -14.57
C LEU A 129 0.17 -14.76 -15.57
N GLU A 130 -0.62 -15.69 -15.09
CA GLU A 130 -1.39 -16.62 -15.89
C GLU A 130 -2.84 -16.17 -16.10
N ASN A 131 -3.37 -15.40 -15.14
CA ASN A 131 -4.71 -14.84 -15.16
C ASN A 131 -4.70 -13.43 -14.57
N LEU A 132 -5.74 -12.66 -14.88
CA LEU A 132 -6.03 -11.39 -14.23
C LEU A 132 -7.29 -11.53 -13.35
N PRO A 133 -7.40 -10.78 -12.24
CA PRO A 133 -8.63 -10.67 -11.49
C PRO A 133 -9.73 -9.96 -12.31
N VAL A 134 -10.94 -9.88 -11.79
CA VAL A 134 -12.00 -9.06 -12.37
C VAL A 134 -11.51 -7.62 -12.50
N LEU A 135 -11.67 -7.05 -13.69
CA LEU A 135 -11.25 -5.67 -13.97
C LEU A 135 -12.33 -4.68 -13.55
N PRO A 136 -11.97 -3.57 -12.86
CA PRO A 136 -12.94 -2.55 -12.45
C PRO A 136 -13.57 -1.85 -13.66
N ASN A 137 -14.84 -1.49 -13.57
CA ASN A 137 -15.58 -0.84 -14.66
C ASN A 137 -15.03 0.54 -15.07
N HIS A 138 -14.22 1.16 -14.21
CA HIS A 138 -13.60 2.45 -14.47
C HIS A 138 -12.18 2.36 -15.05
N LEU A 139 -11.68 1.15 -15.30
CA LEU A 139 -10.36 0.97 -15.89
C LEU A 139 -10.34 1.50 -17.32
N THR A 140 -9.40 2.40 -17.60
CA THR A 140 -9.23 3.05 -18.91
C THR A 140 -7.94 2.65 -19.62
N SER A 141 -6.96 2.16 -18.87
CA SER A 141 -5.66 1.76 -19.39
C SER A 141 -5.21 0.45 -18.76
N LEU A 142 -4.87 -0.52 -19.59
CA LEU A 142 -4.43 -1.85 -19.18
C LEU A 142 -3.19 -2.25 -19.98
N PHE A 143 -2.10 -2.54 -19.28
CA PHE A 143 -0.82 -2.93 -19.86
C PHE A 143 -0.38 -4.25 -19.23
N VAL A 144 -0.37 -5.32 -20.02
CA VAL A 144 -0.16 -6.71 -19.54
C VAL A 144 0.84 -7.50 -20.38
N GLU A 145 1.56 -6.83 -21.27
CA GLU A 145 2.49 -7.44 -22.20
C GLU A 145 3.58 -8.25 -21.47
N ASN A 146 4.12 -9.26 -22.10
CA ASN A 146 5.18 -10.11 -21.55
C ASN A 146 4.77 -10.83 -20.25
N ASN A 147 3.58 -11.41 -20.24
CA ASN A 147 3.09 -12.31 -19.19
C ASN A 147 2.82 -13.72 -19.77
N ARG A 148 2.21 -14.60 -19.00
CA ARG A 148 1.83 -15.96 -19.40
C ARG A 148 0.31 -16.12 -19.51
N LEU A 149 -0.40 -15.01 -19.79
CA LEU A 149 -1.87 -14.99 -19.81
C LEU A 149 -2.40 -15.90 -20.92
N TYR A 150 -3.28 -16.83 -20.56
CA TYR A 150 -4.01 -17.66 -21.53
C TYR A 150 -5.46 -17.20 -21.71
N ASN A 151 -5.98 -16.35 -20.81
CA ASN A 151 -7.29 -15.71 -20.91
C ASN A 151 -7.25 -14.29 -20.42
N LEU A 152 -8.10 -13.45 -21.00
CA LEU A 152 -8.42 -12.12 -20.44
C LEU A 152 -9.82 -12.17 -19.83
N PRO A 153 -10.04 -11.53 -18.66
CA PRO A 153 -11.38 -11.35 -18.12
C PRO A 153 -12.21 -10.45 -19.02
N ALA A 154 -13.51 -10.28 -18.71
CA ALA A 154 -14.34 -9.32 -19.40
C ALA A 154 -13.68 -7.92 -19.35
N LEU A 155 -13.52 -7.30 -20.53
CA LEU A 155 -12.88 -5.99 -20.63
C LEU A 155 -13.91 -4.88 -20.38
N PRO A 156 -13.56 -3.86 -19.56
CA PRO A 156 -14.43 -2.71 -19.32
C PRO A 156 -14.67 -1.90 -20.59
N GLU A 157 -15.87 -1.38 -20.76
CA GLU A 157 -16.25 -0.57 -21.94
C GLU A 157 -15.41 0.70 -22.13
N LYS A 158 -14.85 1.23 -21.02
CA LYS A 158 -14.03 2.45 -21.03
C LYS A 158 -12.58 2.22 -21.40
N LEU A 159 -12.16 0.97 -21.60
CA LEU A 159 -10.77 0.65 -21.92
C LEU A 159 -10.41 1.22 -23.28
N LYS A 160 -9.30 1.96 -23.34
CA LYS A 160 -8.75 2.54 -24.58
C LYS A 160 -7.59 1.67 -25.05
N PHE A 161 -7.60 1.36 -26.35
CA PHE A 161 -6.57 0.60 -27.06
C PHE A 161 -5.70 1.52 -27.88
#